data_4dd254a0b8e027cf28fe0c018ddee7e3
#
_entry.id   4dd254a0b8e027cf28fe0c018ddee7e3
#
_cell.length_a   1.000
_cell.length_b   1.000
_cell.length_c   1.000
_cell.angle_alpha   90.00
_cell.angle_beta   90.00
_cell.angle_gamma   90.00
#
_symmetry.space_group_name_H-M   'P 1'
#
loop_
_entity.id
_entity.type
_entity.pdbx_description
1 polymer ?
#
loop_
_entity_poly.entity_id
_entity_poly.type
_entity_poly.pdbx_seq_one_letter_code
_entity_poly.pdbx_strand_id
1 'polypeptide(L)'
;PAIKDAKENAKLNGFEESEVESKTRFVAARAEEVMASEIQVAKQSGMKFVAIVDPARDGLHSDVIKTLRSSSRIERLVYVSCNPTGTLPRDAALLCAPPTKRYTGVPFKITSATPVDMFPLTTHCEMIMTFDRLTESEMNGNAES
;
A
#
# COMPACT_ATOMS: atom_id res chain seq x y z
N PRO A 1 -10.47 19.43 5.72
CA PRO A 1 -10.78 19.74 4.31
C PRO A 1 -10.73 18.44 3.48
N ALA A 2 -9.58 17.80 3.30
CA ALA A 2 -9.40 16.67 2.37
C ALA A 2 -10.41 15.52 2.52
N ILE A 3 -10.76 15.12 3.73
CA ILE A 3 -11.76 14.06 3.97
C ILE A 3 -13.18 14.49 3.59
N LYS A 4 -13.53 15.77 3.78
CA LYS A 4 -14.81 16.31 3.31
C LYS A 4 -14.87 16.26 1.79
N ASP A 5 -13.81 16.73 1.14
CA ASP A 5 -13.71 16.77 -0.32
C ASP A 5 -13.71 15.35 -0.90
N ALA A 6 -13.04 14.38 -0.25
CA ALA A 6 -13.06 12.97 -0.65
C ALA A 6 -14.47 12.36 -0.62
N LYS A 7 -15.26 12.67 0.42
CA LYS A 7 -16.67 12.23 0.50
C LYS A 7 -17.53 12.86 -0.59
N GLU A 8 -17.32 14.14 -0.84
CA GLU A 8 -18.04 14.85 -1.89
C GLU A 8 -17.68 14.31 -3.28
N ASN A 9 -16.39 14.06 -3.54
CA ASN A 9 -15.93 13.44 -4.77
C ASN A 9 -16.51 12.03 -4.96
N ALA A 10 -16.65 11.24 -3.91
CA ALA A 10 -17.31 9.93 -4.01
C ALA A 10 -18.77 10.09 -4.50
N LYS A 11 -19.53 11.02 -3.93
CA LYS A 11 -20.90 11.32 -4.38
C LYS A 11 -20.95 11.80 -5.84
N LEU A 12 -20.04 12.70 -6.23
CA LEU A 12 -19.94 13.20 -7.61
C LEU A 12 -19.58 12.09 -8.62
N ASN A 13 -18.91 11.03 -8.17
CA ASN A 13 -18.59 9.85 -8.97
C ASN A 13 -19.69 8.76 -8.92
N GLY A 14 -20.88 9.09 -8.45
CA GLY A 14 -22.04 8.22 -8.52
C GLY A 14 -22.22 7.24 -7.37
N PHE A 15 -21.43 7.37 -6.29
CA PHE A 15 -21.71 6.63 -5.06
C PHE A 15 -22.84 7.29 -4.29
N GLU A 16 -23.93 6.58 -4.07
CA GLU A 16 -25.02 7.05 -3.22
C GLU A 16 -24.57 7.24 -1.77
N GLU A 17 -25.24 8.14 -1.03
CA GLU A 17 -24.85 8.44 0.36
C GLU A 17 -24.88 7.21 1.25
N SER A 18 -25.89 6.34 1.09
CA SER A 18 -26.01 5.06 1.76
C SER A 18 -24.88 4.09 1.43
N GLU A 19 -24.36 4.10 0.20
CA GLU A 19 -23.22 3.29 -0.24
C GLU A 19 -21.90 3.84 0.30
N VAL A 20 -21.73 5.16 0.30
CA VAL A 20 -20.56 5.82 0.90
C VAL A 20 -20.45 5.49 2.38
N GLU A 21 -21.56 5.48 3.12
CA GLU A 21 -21.58 5.17 4.55
C GLU A 21 -21.39 3.69 4.86
N SER A 22 -21.93 2.80 4.04
CA SER A 22 -21.90 1.35 4.28
C SER A 22 -20.69 0.63 3.69
N LYS A 23 -20.15 1.12 2.54
CA LYS A 23 -19.09 0.44 1.79
C LYS A 23 -17.74 1.15 1.86
N THR A 24 -17.71 2.42 2.29
CA THR A 24 -16.48 3.22 2.33
C THR A 24 -16.26 3.81 3.72
N ARG A 25 -15.00 3.97 4.09
CA ARG A 25 -14.61 4.63 5.32
C ARG A 25 -13.51 5.65 5.05
N PHE A 26 -13.77 6.90 5.39
CA PHE A 26 -12.82 8.01 5.26
C PHE A 26 -12.31 8.41 6.63
N VAL A 27 -11.01 8.27 6.87
CA VAL A 27 -10.39 8.54 8.17
C VAL A 27 -9.41 9.70 8.06
N ALA A 28 -9.59 10.73 8.90
CA ALA A 28 -8.70 11.88 8.96
C ALA A 28 -7.63 11.66 10.04
N ALA A 29 -6.59 10.91 9.69
CA ALA A 29 -5.46 10.60 10.59
C ALA A 29 -4.20 10.30 9.78
N ARG A 30 -3.06 10.17 10.43
CA ARG A 30 -1.86 9.66 9.80
C ARG A 30 -1.98 8.15 9.60
N ALA A 31 -1.46 7.64 8.48
CA ALA A 31 -1.54 6.23 8.16
C ALA A 31 -0.91 5.33 9.23
N GLU A 32 0.25 5.72 9.76
CA GLU A 32 0.95 5.00 10.83
C GLU A 32 0.16 4.87 12.14
N GLU A 33 -0.77 5.79 12.39
CA GLU A 33 -1.57 5.83 13.61
C GLU A 33 -2.81 4.92 13.53
N VAL A 34 -3.38 4.77 12.33
CA VAL A 34 -4.70 4.13 12.18
C VAL A 34 -4.67 2.83 11.39
N MET A 35 -3.66 2.61 10.54
CA MET A 35 -3.64 1.48 9.61
C MET A 35 -3.75 0.13 10.32
N ALA A 36 -3.06 -0.05 11.45
CA ALA A 36 -3.10 -1.30 12.20
C ALA A 36 -4.52 -1.61 12.74
N SER A 37 -5.22 -0.60 13.25
CA SER A 37 -6.60 -0.75 13.74
C SER A 37 -7.59 -0.98 12.60
N GLU A 38 -7.44 -0.29 11.47
CA GLU A 38 -8.30 -0.50 10.29
C GLU A 38 -8.15 -1.92 9.74
N ILE A 39 -6.91 -2.43 9.63
CA ILE A 39 -6.66 -3.83 9.24
C ILE A 39 -7.25 -4.81 10.25
N GLN A 40 -7.22 -4.48 11.55
CA GLN A 40 -7.78 -5.35 12.58
C GLN A 40 -9.32 -5.44 12.49
N VAL A 41 -9.99 -4.33 12.24
CA VAL A 41 -11.45 -4.30 11.97
C VAL A 41 -11.76 -5.16 10.74
N ALA A 42 -11.01 -4.99 9.69
CA ALA A 42 -11.18 -5.72 8.45
C ALA A 42 -10.83 -7.22 8.57
N LYS A 43 -9.95 -7.63 9.49
CA LYS A 43 -9.66 -9.05 9.78
C LYS A 43 -10.90 -9.84 10.23
N GLN A 44 -11.84 -9.19 10.90
CA GLN A 44 -13.06 -9.84 11.39
C GLN A 44 -13.99 -10.29 10.25
N SER A 45 -13.88 -9.67 9.07
CA SER A 45 -14.68 -10.04 7.90
C SER A 45 -14.18 -11.29 7.15
N GLY A 46 -13.02 -11.84 7.51
CA GLY A 46 -12.41 -12.97 6.81
C GLY A 46 -11.84 -12.65 5.41
N MET A 47 -12.01 -11.43 4.92
CA MET A 47 -11.60 -11.00 3.58
C MET A 47 -10.09 -10.80 3.47
N LYS A 48 -9.60 -10.92 2.26
CA LYS A 48 -8.24 -10.52 1.84
C LYS A 48 -8.28 -9.10 1.32
N PHE A 49 -7.16 -8.39 1.41
CA PHE A 49 -7.08 -6.99 1.05
C PHE A 49 -6.08 -6.73 -0.05
N VAL A 50 -6.39 -5.71 -0.84
CA VAL A 50 -5.42 -4.99 -1.65
C VAL A 50 -5.16 -3.65 -0.95
N ALA A 51 -3.89 -3.33 -0.71
CA ALA A 51 -3.51 -2.02 -0.21
C ALA A 51 -3.06 -1.14 -1.39
N ILE A 52 -3.48 0.12 -1.41
CA ILE A 52 -2.96 1.14 -2.32
C ILE A 52 -2.33 2.22 -1.46
N VAL A 53 -1.06 2.54 -1.71
CA VAL A 53 -0.32 3.58 -1.00
C VAL A 53 0.21 4.61 -1.98
N ASP A 54 0.04 5.88 -1.62
CA ASP A 54 0.53 7.04 -2.37
C ASP A 54 1.18 8.00 -1.36
N PRO A 55 2.42 7.69 -0.92
CA PRO A 55 3.10 8.51 0.06
C PRO A 55 3.63 9.81 -0.53
N ALA A 56 3.87 10.81 0.33
CA ALA A 56 4.65 11.98 -0.02
C ALA A 56 6.09 11.59 -0.46
N ARG A 57 6.86 12.56 -0.96
CA ARG A 57 8.23 12.35 -1.49
C ARG A 57 9.20 11.66 -0.52
N ASP A 58 8.94 11.73 0.77
CA ASP A 58 9.74 11.07 1.83
C ASP A 58 9.50 9.54 1.90
N GLY A 59 8.54 9.03 1.14
CA GLY A 59 8.17 7.62 1.11
C GLY A 59 7.31 7.19 2.30
N LEU A 60 7.20 5.90 2.52
CA LEU A 60 6.41 5.33 3.60
C LEU A 60 7.09 5.49 4.96
N HIS A 61 6.31 5.83 5.97
CA HIS A 61 6.77 5.75 7.36
C HIS A 61 7.11 4.29 7.73
N SER A 62 8.14 4.09 8.55
CA SER A 62 8.61 2.75 8.92
C SER A 62 7.52 1.87 9.54
N ASP A 63 6.60 2.45 10.29
CA ASP A 63 5.51 1.71 10.94
C ASP A 63 4.41 1.30 9.96
N VAL A 64 4.21 2.06 8.87
CA VAL A 64 3.37 1.64 7.75
C VAL A 64 3.97 0.40 7.06
N ILE A 65 5.29 0.42 6.77
CA ILE A 65 5.97 -0.75 6.19
C ILE A 65 5.88 -1.97 7.11
N LYS A 66 6.08 -1.81 8.43
CA LYS A 66 5.91 -2.89 9.41
C LYS A 66 4.50 -3.47 9.37
N THR A 67 3.49 -2.60 9.34
CA THR A 67 2.08 -3.00 9.32
C THR A 67 1.72 -3.73 8.04
N LEU A 68 2.16 -3.22 6.88
CA LEU A 68 2.01 -3.89 5.58
C LEU A 68 2.65 -5.29 5.61
N ARG A 69 3.88 -5.40 6.13
CA ARG A 69 4.63 -6.65 6.21
C ARG A 69 3.98 -7.68 7.14
N SER A 70 3.59 -7.25 8.34
CA SER A 70 3.05 -8.14 9.38
C SER A 70 1.61 -8.60 9.12
N SER A 71 0.86 -7.91 8.27
CA SER A 71 -0.52 -8.27 7.95
C SER A 71 -0.60 -9.31 6.85
N SER A 72 -0.82 -10.58 7.21
CA SER A 72 -0.98 -11.68 6.25
C SER A 72 -2.23 -11.56 5.34
N ARG A 73 -3.16 -10.68 5.68
CA ARG A 73 -4.38 -10.44 4.90
C ARG A 73 -4.17 -9.54 3.68
N ILE A 74 -3.08 -8.75 3.66
CA ILE A 74 -2.72 -7.94 2.50
C ILE A 74 -1.95 -8.84 1.53
N GLU A 75 -2.62 -9.27 0.47
CA GLU A 75 -2.02 -10.12 -0.56
C GLU A 75 -1.32 -9.32 -1.64
N ARG A 76 -1.88 -8.16 -1.97
CA ARG A 76 -1.36 -7.26 -3.00
C ARG A 76 -1.22 -5.85 -2.46
N LEU A 77 -0.12 -5.22 -2.82
CA LEU A 77 0.16 -3.82 -2.57
C LEU A 77 0.41 -3.10 -3.90
N VAL A 78 -0.28 -1.99 -4.13
CA VAL A 78 -0.01 -1.06 -5.22
C VAL A 78 0.63 0.18 -4.61
N TYR A 79 1.82 0.51 -5.06
CA TYR A 79 2.57 1.69 -4.61
C TYR A 79 2.62 2.71 -5.75
N VAL A 80 2.06 3.88 -5.54
CA VAL A 80 2.16 5.03 -6.45
C VAL A 80 3.26 5.94 -5.92
N SER A 81 4.18 6.39 -6.76
CA SER A 81 5.31 7.22 -6.34
C SER A 81 5.63 8.31 -7.34
N CYS A 82 5.58 9.56 -6.88
CA CYS A 82 6.08 10.72 -7.62
C CYS A 82 7.62 10.90 -7.50
N ASN A 83 8.31 10.02 -6.78
CA ASN A 83 9.77 10.07 -6.59
C ASN A 83 10.40 8.67 -6.80
N PRO A 84 10.33 8.12 -8.02
CA PRO A 84 10.73 6.74 -8.30
C PRO A 84 12.23 6.47 -8.11
N THR A 85 13.07 7.48 -8.23
CA THR A 85 14.53 7.36 -8.04
C THR A 85 15.00 7.69 -6.63
N GLY A 86 14.10 8.22 -5.78
CA GLY A 86 14.41 8.63 -4.41
C GLY A 86 14.07 7.55 -3.39
N THR A 87 12.89 7.66 -2.78
CA THR A 87 12.51 6.81 -1.65
C THR A 87 11.88 5.48 -2.04
N LEU A 88 11.30 5.37 -3.23
CA LEU A 88 10.68 4.13 -3.70
C LEU A 88 11.64 2.91 -3.66
N PRO A 89 12.91 2.98 -4.11
CA PRO A 89 13.82 1.83 -4.04
C PRO A 89 14.07 1.36 -2.60
N ARG A 90 14.18 2.29 -1.64
CA ARG A 90 14.33 1.98 -0.22
C ARG A 90 13.12 1.23 0.33
N ASP A 91 11.93 1.75 0.04
CA ASP A 91 10.68 1.18 0.53
C ASP A 91 10.41 -0.20 -0.11
N ALA A 92 10.68 -0.32 -1.42
CA ALA A 92 10.59 -1.59 -2.14
C ALA A 92 11.56 -2.64 -1.56
N ALA A 93 12.80 -2.25 -1.28
CA ALA A 93 13.76 -3.14 -0.64
C ALA A 93 13.27 -3.64 0.73
N LEU A 94 12.69 -2.77 1.56
CA LEU A 94 12.15 -3.14 2.87
C LEU A 94 10.90 -4.03 2.76
N LEU A 95 10.06 -3.81 1.76
CA LEU A 95 8.88 -4.64 1.50
C LEU A 95 9.26 -6.05 1.02
N CYS A 96 10.33 -6.18 0.24
CA CYS A 96 10.77 -7.43 -0.37
C CYS A 96 11.85 -8.19 0.43
N ALA A 97 12.53 -7.52 1.38
CA ALA A 97 13.61 -8.14 2.16
C ALA A 97 13.12 -9.36 2.97
N PRO A 98 13.99 -10.34 3.24
CA PRO A 98 13.71 -11.43 4.17
C PRO A 98 13.23 -10.92 5.54
N PRO A 99 12.47 -11.73 6.30
CA PRO A 99 11.99 -11.34 7.62
C PRO A 99 13.15 -11.01 8.57
N THR A 100 12.97 -9.96 9.36
CA THR A 100 13.89 -9.55 10.42
C THR A 100 13.12 -9.31 11.71
N LYS A 101 13.84 -9.08 12.84
CA LYS A 101 13.18 -8.68 14.09
C LYS A 101 12.37 -7.40 13.97
N ARG A 102 12.77 -6.48 13.07
CA ARG A 102 12.11 -5.19 12.84
C ARG A 102 10.98 -5.27 11.83
N TYR A 103 11.15 -6.06 10.79
CA TYR A 103 10.18 -6.23 9.69
C TYR A 103 9.80 -7.70 9.60
N THR A 104 8.79 -8.08 10.35
CA THR A 104 8.28 -9.45 10.43
C THR A 104 7.32 -9.75 9.27
N GLY A 105 6.86 -10.98 9.18
CA GLY A 105 5.86 -11.43 8.19
C GLY A 105 6.48 -11.77 6.83
N VAL A 106 5.67 -12.42 6.02
CA VAL A 106 6.05 -12.87 4.67
C VAL A 106 6.36 -11.66 3.79
N PRO A 107 7.50 -11.65 3.09
CA PRO A 107 7.85 -10.55 2.19
C PRO A 107 6.92 -10.48 0.98
N PHE A 108 6.99 -9.34 0.30
CA PHE A 108 6.41 -9.17 -1.02
C PHE A 108 7.46 -9.45 -2.10
N LYS A 109 6.99 -9.70 -3.32
CA LYS A 109 7.78 -9.65 -4.56
C LYS A 109 7.21 -8.60 -5.49
N ILE A 110 8.06 -7.93 -6.23
CA ILE A 110 7.64 -6.99 -7.28
C ILE A 110 7.11 -7.81 -8.45
N THR A 111 5.90 -7.50 -8.91
CA THR A 111 5.24 -8.17 -10.04
C THR A 111 5.08 -7.26 -11.25
N SER A 112 5.04 -5.95 -11.05
CA SER A 112 5.09 -4.98 -12.15
C SER A 112 5.67 -3.64 -11.69
N ALA A 113 6.20 -2.88 -12.65
CA ALA A 113 6.59 -1.49 -12.49
C ALA A 113 6.23 -0.76 -13.79
N THR A 114 5.32 0.20 -13.69
CA THR A 114 4.79 0.94 -14.83
C THR A 114 5.02 2.43 -14.61
N PRO A 115 5.86 3.09 -15.43
CA PRO A 115 5.98 4.54 -15.42
C PRO A 115 4.75 5.17 -16.07
N VAL A 116 4.28 6.29 -15.50
CA VAL A 116 3.17 7.07 -16.03
C VAL A 116 3.60 8.52 -16.13
N ASP A 117 3.51 9.08 -17.33
CA ASP A 117 3.82 10.49 -17.58
C ASP A 117 2.64 11.38 -17.19
N MET A 118 2.66 11.83 -15.93
CA MET A 118 1.70 12.79 -15.37
C MET A 118 2.22 14.24 -15.43
N PHE A 119 3.49 14.43 -15.84
CA PHE A 119 4.17 15.72 -15.82
C PHE A 119 4.82 16.01 -17.18
N PRO A 120 4.03 16.21 -18.25
CA PRO A 120 4.57 16.39 -19.60
C PRO A 120 5.55 17.57 -19.64
N LEU A 121 6.60 17.43 -20.46
CA LEU A 121 7.68 18.41 -20.61
C LEU A 121 8.59 18.59 -19.37
N THR A 122 8.54 17.67 -18.42
CA THR A 122 9.45 17.66 -17.26
C THR A 122 10.23 16.33 -17.20
N THR A 123 11.23 16.25 -16.31
CA THR A 123 11.95 15.00 -16.03
C THR A 123 11.27 14.12 -14.97
N HIS A 124 10.10 14.51 -14.51
CA HIS A 124 9.34 13.78 -13.49
C HIS A 124 8.37 12.80 -14.13
N CYS A 125 8.23 11.63 -13.51
CA CYS A 125 7.17 10.68 -13.82
C CYS A 125 6.63 10.06 -12.54
N GLU A 126 5.40 9.60 -12.58
CA GLU A 126 4.86 8.69 -11.57
C GLU A 126 5.35 7.27 -11.88
N MET A 127 5.56 6.49 -10.82
CA MET A 127 5.81 5.06 -10.93
C MET A 127 4.73 4.30 -10.17
N ILE A 128 4.03 3.41 -10.87
CA ILE A 128 3.10 2.48 -10.25
C ILE A 128 3.79 1.14 -10.14
N MET A 129 4.02 0.68 -8.91
CA MET A 129 4.59 -0.64 -8.65
C MET A 129 3.56 -1.54 -7.99
N THR A 130 3.45 -2.76 -8.49
CA THR A 130 2.62 -3.81 -7.87
C THR A 130 3.53 -4.82 -7.18
N PHE A 131 3.14 -5.14 -5.96
CA PHE A 131 3.81 -6.15 -5.14
C PHE A 131 2.80 -7.20 -4.74
N ASP A 132 3.13 -8.46 -4.93
CA ASP A 132 2.35 -9.60 -4.44
C ASP A 132 3.07 -10.26 -3.27
N ARG A 133 2.32 -10.71 -2.27
CA ARG A 133 2.90 -11.44 -1.16
C ARG A 133 3.44 -12.80 -1.64
N LEU A 134 4.64 -13.14 -1.21
CA LEU A 134 5.20 -14.46 -1.51
C LEU A 134 4.31 -15.57 -0.95
N THR A 135 4.23 -16.66 -1.66
CA THR A 135 3.61 -17.90 -1.20
C THR A 135 4.61 -18.71 -0.37
N GLU A 136 4.13 -19.68 0.41
CA GLU A 136 4.99 -20.56 1.19
C GLU A 136 5.97 -21.36 0.30
N SER A 137 5.54 -21.77 -0.88
CA SER A 137 6.39 -22.47 -1.85
C SER A 137 7.53 -21.61 -2.37
N GLU A 138 7.28 -20.33 -2.64
CA GLU A 138 8.29 -19.38 -3.10
C GLU A 138 9.30 -19.00 -2.00
N MET A 139 8.86 -19.00 -0.75
CA MET A 139 9.77 -18.77 0.38
C MET A 139 10.76 -19.92 0.59
N ASN A 140 10.30 -21.15 0.41
CA ASN A 140 11.15 -22.34 0.59
C ASN A 140 12.12 -22.55 -0.59
N GLY A 141 11.73 -22.20 -1.82
CA GLY A 141 12.59 -22.33 -3.00
C GLY A 141 13.79 -21.36 -3.04
N ASN A 142 13.70 -20.23 -2.35
CA ASN A 142 14.83 -19.28 -2.24
C ASN A 142 15.86 -19.64 -1.14
N ALA A 143 15.63 -20.70 -0.38
CA ALA A 143 16.57 -21.16 0.66
C ALA A 143 17.58 -22.19 0.13
N GLU A 144 17.42 -22.69 -1.11
CA GLU A 144 18.27 -23.73 -1.72
C GLU A 144 19.18 -23.20 -2.84
N SER A 145 19.23 -21.87 -3.06
CA SER A 145 20.11 -21.21 -4.02
C SER A 145 21.08 -20.28 -3.28
#